data_19de16517cb2fb3009e8b6d25a8d3aba
#
_entry.id   19de16517cb2fb3009e8b6d25a8d3aba
#
_cell.length_a   1.000
_cell.length_b   1.000
_cell.length_c   1.000
_cell.angle_alpha   90.00
_cell.angle_beta   90.00
_cell.angle_gamma   90.00
#
_symmetry.space_group_name_H-M   'P 1'
#
loop_
_entity.id
_entity.type
_entity.pdbx_description
1 polymer ?
#
loop_
_entity_poly.entity_id
_entity_poly.type
_entity_poly.pdbx_seq_one_letter_code
_entity_poly.pdbx_strand_id
1 'polypeptide(L)'
;KMENQTLMQYFEWYLPADGNHWTRLAEDAQHLADLGIHKVWMPPAFKATSNNDVGYGVYDLFDLGEFDQKGTVRTKYGFKEDYLQAIQALKAAGIQPMADVVLNHKAAADGLEEFEVVEVDPMDRNKVLTEPFTIQGWTKFTFDGRNGAYNDFHWHWYHFTGTDYDASRNKNGIYQIQGDNKGWAHGDLVDKENGNYDYLMYADIDFKHPEVVENLDQWAEWFIETTGVEGFRLDAVKHIDSFFRKNKIKKKKK
;
A
#
# COMPACT_ATOMS: atom_id res chain seq x y z
N LYS A 1 -23.72 -24.15 -10.62
CA LYS A 1 -23.94 -23.94 -9.18
C LYS A 1 -22.71 -23.18 -8.67
N MET A 2 -22.89 -21.93 -8.21
CA MET A 2 -21.81 -21.27 -7.44
C MET A 2 -21.72 -22.04 -6.12
N GLU A 3 -20.56 -22.65 -5.86
CA GLU A 3 -20.29 -23.22 -4.57
C GLU A 3 -20.10 -22.08 -3.55
N ASN A 4 -20.72 -22.20 -2.39
CA ASN A 4 -20.50 -21.28 -1.29
C ASN A 4 -19.04 -21.41 -0.83
N GLN A 5 -18.30 -20.31 -0.85
CA GLN A 5 -16.91 -20.28 -0.38
C GLN A 5 -16.81 -19.45 0.90
N THR A 6 -16.05 -19.96 1.85
CA THR A 6 -15.77 -19.27 3.12
C THR A 6 -14.44 -18.58 3.04
N LEU A 7 -14.44 -17.27 3.24
CA LEU A 7 -13.26 -16.42 3.36
C LEU A 7 -13.04 -16.08 4.84
N MET A 8 -11.81 -16.28 5.31
CA MET A 8 -11.41 -15.89 6.67
C MET A 8 -10.37 -14.78 6.60
N GLN A 9 -10.60 -13.69 7.34
CA GLN A 9 -9.59 -12.70 7.65
C GLN A 9 -8.73 -13.25 8.79
N TYR A 10 -7.46 -13.57 8.49
CA TYR A 10 -6.55 -14.18 9.46
C TYR A 10 -5.68 -13.13 10.16
N PHE A 11 -6.25 -12.05 10.62
CA PHE A 11 -5.59 -11.04 11.45
C PHE A 11 -6.61 -10.11 12.09
N GLU A 12 -6.18 -9.42 13.14
CA GLU A 12 -6.90 -8.32 13.75
C GLU A 12 -5.90 -7.22 14.15
N TRP A 13 -6.42 -6.05 14.52
CA TRP A 13 -5.58 -4.86 14.71
C TRP A 13 -4.55 -4.99 15.85
N TYR A 14 -4.91 -5.68 16.92
CA TYR A 14 -4.14 -5.76 18.15
C TYR A 14 -3.30 -7.04 18.29
N LEU A 15 -3.06 -7.75 17.22
CA LEU A 15 -2.15 -8.89 17.22
C LEU A 15 -0.77 -8.50 17.78
N PRO A 16 -0.10 -9.39 18.55
CA PRO A 16 1.23 -9.11 19.06
C PRO A 16 2.23 -8.92 17.93
N ALA A 17 3.10 -7.92 18.08
CA ALA A 17 4.16 -7.62 17.11
C ALA A 17 5.39 -8.50 17.36
N ASP A 18 5.20 -9.82 17.43
CA ASP A 18 6.24 -10.80 17.76
C ASP A 18 6.96 -11.43 16.57
N GLY A 19 6.52 -11.08 15.34
CA GLY A 19 7.11 -11.61 14.11
C GLY A 19 6.78 -13.08 13.82
N ASN A 20 5.81 -13.67 14.50
CA ASN A 20 5.47 -15.09 14.40
C ASN A 20 4.11 -15.36 13.73
N HIS A 21 3.45 -14.35 13.24
CA HIS A 21 2.10 -14.51 12.68
C HIS A 21 2.08 -15.40 11.43
N TRP A 22 3.03 -15.20 10.52
CA TRP A 22 3.16 -16.06 9.33
C TRP A 22 3.42 -17.52 9.70
N THR A 23 4.27 -17.76 10.68
CA THR A 23 4.57 -19.11 11.20
C THR A 23 3.31 -19.76 11.77
N ARG A 24 2.54 -19.03 12.60
CA ARG A 24 1.27 -19.52 13.14
C ARG A 24 0.27 -19.86 12.04
N LEU A 25 0.17 -19.02 11.00
CA LEU A 25 -0.71 -19.28 9.86
C LEU A 25 -0.29 -20.56 9.11
N ALA A 26 1.00 -20.74 8.87
CA ALA A 26 1.52 -21.96 8.24
C ALA A 26 1.18 -23.22 9.03
N GLU A 27 1.35 -23.18 10.34
CA GLU A 27 1.03 -24.29 11.24
C GLU A 27 -0.48 -24.58 11.31
N ASP A 28 -1.31 -23.55 11.20
CA ASP A 28 -2.76 -23.63 11.31
C ASP A 28 -3.47 -23.99 9.97
N ALA A 29 -2.75 -23.98 8.87
CA ALA A 29 -3.34 -24.10 7.51
C ALA A 29 -4.20 -25.35 7.35
N GLN A 30 -3.74 -26.52 7.80
CA GLN A 30 -4.53 -27.75 7.69
C GLN A 30 -5.78 -27.71 8.56
N HIS A 31 -5.69 -27.17 9.77
CA HIS A 31 -6.83 -27.00 10.65
C HIS A 31 -7.90 -26.10 10.03
N LEU A 32 -7.49 -24.99 9.42
CA LEU A 32 -8.40 -24.09 8.69
C LEU A 32 -9.10 -24.80 7.53
N ALA A 33 -8.37 -25.64 6.78
CA ALA A 33 -8.96 -26.45 5.72
C ALA A 33 -9.99 -27.42 6.24
N ASP A 34 -9.70 -28.10 7.36
CA ASP A 34 -10.60 -29.05 8.03
C ASP A 34 -11.89 -28.38 8.55
N LEU A 35 -11.80 -27.08 8.91
CA LEU A 35 -12.96 -26.24 9.26
C LEU A 35 -13.78 -25.77 8.05
N GLY A 36 -13.35 -26.05 6.82
CA GLY A 36 -14.04 -25.65 5.61
C GLY A 36 -13.74 -24.23 5.14
N ILE A 37 -12.60 -23.67 5.53
CA ILE A 37 -12.11 -22.38 5.01
C ILE A 37 -11.54 -22.58 3.61
N HIS A 38 -12.02 -21.82 2.63
CA HIS A 38 -11.60 -21.90 1.22
C HIS A 38 -10.56 -20.86 0.85
N LYS A 39 -10.62 -19.68 1.49
CA LYS A 39 -9.75 -18.54 1.23
C LYS A 39 -9.30 -17.91 2.54
N VAL A 40 -8.05 -17.46 2.59
CA VAL A 40 -7.51 -16.70 3.73
C VAL A 40 -7.05 -15.34 3.24
N TRP A 41 -7.61 -14.29 3.81
CA TRP A 41 -7.11 -12.94 3.66
C TRP A 41 -5.98 -12.72 4.66
N MET A 42 -4.75 -12.61 4.11
CA MET A 42 -3.53 -12.34 4.85
C MET A 42 -3.34 -10.83 4.99
N PRO A 43 -2.84 -10.34 6.15
CA PRO A 43 -2.54 -8.92 6.30
C PRO A 43 -1.43 -8.46 5.35
N PRO A 44 -1.25 -7.11 5.16
CA PRO A 44 -0.20 -6.58 4.30
C PRO A 44 1.19 -7.08 4.72
N ALA A 45 1.98 -7.55 3.76
CA ALA A 45 3.31 -8.13 4.00
C ALA A 45 4.47 -7.15 3.76
N PHE A 46 4.18 -5.93 3.31
CA PHE A 46 5.17 -4.93 2.93
C PHE A 46 5.85 -4.29 4.14
N LYS A 47 7.11 -3.87 3.97
CA LYS A 47 7.77 -3.03 4.95
C LYS A 47 6.92 -1.79 5.21
N ALA A 48 6.58 -1.59 6.48
CA ALA A 48 5.75 -0.49 6.94
C ALA A 48 6.56 0.52 7.79
N THR A 49 5.89 1.40 8.51
CA THR A 49 6.54 2.43 9.32
C THR A 49 7.38 1.87 10.45
N SER A 50 7.02 0.70 10.96
CA SER A 50 7.74 -0.05 12.00
C SER A 50 7.32 -1.52 12.01
N ASN A 51 7.99 -2.35 12.82
CA ASN A 51 7.58 -3.74 13.03
C ASN A 51 6.35 -3.90 13.95
N ASN A 52 5.73 -2.83 14.36
CA ASN A 52 4.46 -2.82 15.09
C ASN A 52 3.28 -2.34 14.23
N ASP A 53 3.55 -1.81 13.05
CA ASP A 53 2.52 -1.36 12.11
C ASP A 53 1.72 -2.55 11.57
N VAL A 54 0.39 -2.44 11.60
CA VAL A 54 -0.52 -3.48 11.04
C VAL A 54 -0.29 -3.72 9.56
N GLY A 55 0.35 -2.78 8.86
CA GLY A 55 0.79 -2.93 7.47
C GLY A 55 0.21 -1.88 6.51
N TYR A 56 -0.69 -1.02 6.98
CA TYR A 56 -1.33 -0.01 6.13
C TYR A 56 -0.52 1.29 6.01
N GLY A 57 0.50 1.51 6.85
CA GLY A 57 1.52 2.54 6.67
C GLY A 57 2.67 2.05 5.80
N VAL A 58 2.42 1.79 4.52
CA VAL A 58 3.41 1.17 3.62
C VAL A 58 4.57 2.10 3.32
N TYR A 59 5.78 1.61 3.55
CA TYR A 59 7.02 2.25 3.15
C TYR A 59 7.55 1.71 1.81
N ASP A 60 7.79 0.41 1.71
CA ASP A 60 8.42 -0.22 0.55
C ASP A 60 7.67 -1.48 0.08
N LEU A 61 7.07 -1.40 -1.09
CA LEU A 61 6.33 -2.50 -1.72
C LEU A 61 7.24 -3.66 -2.16
N PHE A 62 8.54 -3.42 -2.39
CA PHE A 62 9.51 -4.43 -2.79
C PHE A 62 10.25 -5.09 -1.62
N ASP A 63 9.85 -4.77 -0.39
CA ASP A 63 10.42 -5.34 0.83
C ASP A 63 9.34 -6.06 1.63
N LEU A 64 9.38 -7.38 1.60
CA LEU A 64 8.44 -8.27 2.30
C LEU A 64 8.96 -8.73 3.67
N GLY A 65 9.82 -7.94 4.31
CA GLY A 65 10.50 -8.34 5.55
C GLY A 65 11.86 -8.99 5.29
N GLU A 66 12.63 -8.47 4.33
CA GLU A 66 13.91 -9.00 3.88
C GLU A 66 15.08 -8.05 4.16
N PHE A 67 14.86 -6.74 4.08
CA PHE A 67 15.91 -5.72 4.21
C PHE A 67 15.80 -4.95 5.51
N ASP A 68 16.94 -4.52 6.07
CA ASP A 68 16.96 -3.65 7.24
C ASP A 68 16.55 -2.23 6.84
N GLN A 69 15.29 -1.93 7.04
CA GLN A 69 14.67 -0.64 6.75
C GLN A 69 13.69 -0.27 7.87
N LYS A 70 13.60 1.01 8.21
CA LYS A 70 12.73 1.52 9.28
C LYS A 70 12.98 0.83 10.64
N GLY A 71 14.26 0.53 10.90
CA GLY A 71 14.72 -0.04 12.16
C GLY A 71 14.41 -1.52 12.34
N THR A 72 14.08 -2.24 11.29
CA THR A 72 13.73 -3.66 11.36
C THR A 72 13.95 -4.36 10.02
N VAL A 73 14.26 -5.66 10.06
CA VAL A 73 14.23 -6.53 8.88
C VAL A 73 12.80 -7.08 8.70
N ARG A 74 12.25 -7.71 9.73
CA ARG A 74 10.90 -8.28 9.68
C ARG A 74 9.79 -7.22 9.74
N THR A 75 8.61 -7.59 9.27
CA THR A 75 7.37 -6.86 9.56
C THR A 75 6.79 -7.30 10.91
N LYS A 76 5.64 -6.73 11.30
CA LYS A 76 4.88 -7.20 12.47
C LYS A 76 4.64 -8.71 12.44
N TYR A 77 4.48 -9.28 11.25
CA TYR A 77 4.05 -10.65 11.03
C TYR A 77 5.16 -11.64 10.78
N GLY A 78 6.37 -11.20 10.47
CA GLY A 78 7.52 -12.07 10.26
C GLY A 78 8.44 -11.61 9.12
N PHE A 79 9.36 -12.50 8.76
CA PHE A 79 10.29 -12.33 7.64
C PHE A 79 9.65 -12.76 6.32
N LYS A 80 10.25 -12.35 5.20
CA LYS A 80 9.82 -12.74 3.85
C LYS A 80 9.67 -14.26 3.71
N GLU A 81 10.65 -15.02 4.18
CA GLU A 81 10.61 -16.49 4.10
C GLU A 81 9.41 -17.07 4.82
N ASP A 82 9.06 -16.54 6.00
CA ASP A 82 7.89 -16.97 6.76
C ASP A 82 6.59 -16.70 6.00
N TYR A 83 6.51 -15.54 5.34
CA TYR A 83 5.37 -15.20 4.48
C TYR A 83 5.22 -16.16 3.31
N LEU A 84 6.33 -16.47 2.61
CA LEU A 84 6.32 -17.42 1.50
C LEU A 84 5.95 -18.84 1.97
N GLN A 85 6.42 -19.27 3.13
CA GLN A 85 6.06 -20.55 3.73
C GLN A 85 4.58 -20.63 4.09
N ALA A 86 4.00 -19.55 4.65
CA ALA A 86 2.57 -19.48 4.94
C ALA A 86 1.72 -19.63 3.67
N ILE A 87 2.10 -18.97 2.58
CA ILE A 87 1.44 -19.11 1.28
C ILE A 87 1.51 -20.56 0.78
N GLN A 88 2.67 -21.18 0.84
CA GLN A 88 2.84 -22.58 0.43
C GLN A 88 2.01 -23.55 1.28
N ALA A 89 1.98 -23.34 2.60
CA ALA A 89 1.19 -24.17 3.51
C ALA A 89 -0.31 -24.06 3.23
N LEU A 90 -0.81 -22.86 2.97
CA LEU A 90 -2.22 -22.66 2.59
C LEU A 90 -2.55 -23.37 1.28
N LYS A 91 -1.72 -23.22 0.26
CA LYS A 91 -1.90 -23.90 -1.03
C LYS A 91 -1.87 -25.41 -0.89
N ALA A 92 -0.93 -25.95 -0.12
CA ALA A 92 -0.84 -27.39 0.15
C ALA A 92 -2.08 -27.94 0.86
N ALA A 93 -2.74 -27.12 1.68
CA ALA A 93 -3.99 -27.47 2.35
C ALA A 93 -5.25 -27.21 1.47
N GLY A 94 -5.08 -26.76 0.23
CA GLY A 94 -6.18 -26.45 -0.68
C GLY A 94 -6.88 -25.12 -0.42
N ILE A 95 -6.25 -24.21 0.34
CA ILE A 95 -6.76 -22.88 0.66
C ILE A 95 -6.11 -21.86 -0.26
N GLN A 96 -6.91 -20.95 -0.84
CA GLN A 96 -6.41 -19.85 -1.65
C GLN A 96 -5.89 -18.71 -0.75
N PRO A 97 -4.58 -18.40 -0.78
CA PRO A 97 -4.07 -17.22 -0.09
C PRO A 97 -4.43 -15.95 -0.86
N MET A 98 -4.95 -14.96 -0.14
CA MET A 98 -5.27 -13.64 -0.68
C MET A 98 -4.37 -12.61 -0.03
N ALA A 99 -3.57 -11.91 -0.84
CA ALA A 99 -2.71 -10.84 -0.38
C ALA A 99 -3.48 -9.53 -0.21
N ASP A 100 -3.25 -8.84 0.91
CA ASP A 100 -3.71 -7.46 1.10
C ASP A 100 -2.76 -6.51 0.38
N VAL A 101 -3.26 -5.73 -0.57
CA VAL A 101 -2.49 -4.86 -1.44
C VAL A 101 -2.85 -3.41 -1.16
N VAL A 102 -1.87 -2.64 -0.70
CA VAL A 102 -1.99 -1.24 -0.29
C VAL A 102 -1.25 -0.36 -1.28
N LEU A 103 -1.97 0.21 -2.24
CA LEU A 103 -1.40 1.01 -3.34
C LEU A 103 -1.79 2.49 -3.30
N ASN A 104 -2.66 2.89 -2.36
CA ASN A 104 -3.18 4.25 -2.33
C ASN A 104 -2.17 5.30 -1.91
N HIS A 105 -1.28 4.97 -0.96
CA HIS A 105 -0.39 5.92 -0.30
C HIS A 105 0.93 5.27 0.13
N LYS A 106 1.90 6.13 0.49
CA LYS A 106 3.17 5.73 1.10
C LYS A 106 3.44 6.53 2.36
N ALA A 107 4.04 5.89 3.35
CA ALA A 107 4.37 6.45 4.66
C ALA A 107 5.86 6.33 4.98
N ALA A 108 6.32 7.05 6.00
CA ALA A 108 7.68 7.00 6.53
C ALA A 108 8.77 7.30 5.49
N ALA A 109 8.59 8.32 4.68
CA ALA A 109 9.58 8.76 3.70
C ALA A 109 10.98 8.94 4.30
N ASP A 110 12.00 8.78 3.47
CA ASP A 110 13.40 8.90 3.85
C ASP A 110 13.88 10.35 4.00
N GLY A 111 13.19 11.29 3.36
CA GLY A 111 13.57 12.69 3.41
C GLY A 111 12.46 13.67 3.09
N LEU A 112 12.72 14.92 3.46
CA LEU A 112 11.90 16.07 3.13
C LEU A 112 12.25 16.61 1.75
N GLU A 113 11.23 17.11 1.05
CA GLU A 113 11.37 17.85 -0.21
C GLU A 113 10.57 19.14 -0.15
N GLU A 114 11.02 20.16 -0.87
CA GLU A 114 10.27 21.40 -1.04
C GLU A 114 9.45 21.36 -2.32
N PHE A 115 8.16 21.71 -2.21
CA PHE A 115 7.25 21.80 -3.36
C PHE A 115 6.08 22.70 -3.07
N GLU A 116 5.43 23.16 -4.14
CA GLU A 116 4.29 24.05 -4.05
C GLU A 116 2.98 23.27 -3.85
N VAL A 117 2.13 23.79 -2.99
CA VAL A 117 0.83 23.24 -2.65
C VAL A 117 -0.23 24.34 -2.55
N VAL A 118 -1.50 23.93 -2.55
CA VAL A 118 -2.60 24.66 -1.94
C VAL A 118 -3.17 23.84 -0.80
N GLU A 119 -3.62 24.52 0.27
CA GLU A 119 -4.39 23.85 1.32
C GLU A 119 -5.86 23.77 0.89
N VAL A 120 -6.48 22.61 1.09
CA VAL A 120 -7.90 22.39 0.77
C VAL A 120 -8.71 22.08 2.00
N ASP A 121 -10.03 22.31 1.92
CA ASP A 121 -10.96 22.03 2.99
C ASP A 121 -11.08 20.50 3.21
N PRO A 122 -10.90 20.00 4.45
CA PRO A 122 -11.03 18.57 4.73
C PRO A 122 -12.42 17.99 4.42
N MET A 123 -13.47 18.79 4.47
CA MET A 123 -14.85 18.40 4.22
C MET A 123 -15.29 18.61 2.77
N ASP A 124 -14.54 19.40 2.00
CA ASP A 124 -14.73 19.59 0.57
C ASP A 124 -13.37 19.79 -0.12
N ARG A 125 -12.78 18.71 -0.60
CA ARG A 125 -11.44 18.69 -1.19
C ARG A 125 -11.32 19.50 -2.48
N ASN A 126 -12.45 19.89 -3.09
CA ASN A 126 -12.46 20.79 -4.24
C ASN A 126 -12.40 22.27 -3.82
N LYS A 127 -12.60 22.57 -2.54
CA LYS A 127 -12.52 23.93 -2.00
C LYS A 127 -11.10 24.28 -1.59
N VAL A 128 -10.46 25.13 -2.36
CA VAL A 128 -9.13 25.66 -2.07
C VAL A 128 -9.22 26.77 -1.02
N LEU A 129 -8.40 26.70 0.03
CA LEU A 129 -8.40 27.64 1.15
C LEU A 129 -7.31 28.70 1.05
N THR A 130 -6.24 28.45 0.25
CA THR A 130 -5.07 29.32 0.17
C THR A 130 -4.66 29.57 -1.27
N GLU A 131 -3.91 30.65 -1.50
CA GLU A 131 -3.05 30.76 -2.69
C GLU A 131 -1.94 29.70 -2.63
N PRO A 132 -1.31 29.37 -3.77
CA PRO A 132 -0.16 28.47 -3.77
C PRO A 132 0.99 28.95 -2.87
N PHE A 133 1.58 28.02 -2.12
CA PHE A 133 2.72 28.29 -1.27
C PHE A 133 3.62 27.06 -1.15
N THR A 134 4.87 27.26 -0.75
CA THR A 134 5.85 26.19 -0.60
C THR A 134 5.80 25.57 0.78
N ILE A 135 5.82 24.24 0.84
CA ILE A 135 5.96 23.47 2.08
C ILE A 135 7.19 22.56 2.01
N GLN A 136 7.54 21.98 3.16
CA GLN A 136 8.45 20.83 3.25
C GLN A 136 7.66 19.59 3.60
N GLY A 137 7.56 18.63 2.67
CA GLY A 137 6.81 17.39 2.85
C GLY A 137 7.69 16.15 2.82
N TRP A 138 7.25 15.11 3.53
CA TRP A 138 7.89 13.79 3.56
C TRP A 138 7.50 12.99 2.31
N THR A 139 8.28 13.16 1.26
CA THR A 139 7.95 12.62 -0.08
C THR A 139 9.14 11.97 -0.80
N LYS A 140 10.33 11.97 -0.20
CA LYS A 140 11.51 11.34 -0.78
C LYS A 140 11.68 9.91 -0.26
N PHE A 141 11.60 8.93 -1.17
CA PHE A 141 11.77 7.51 -0.87
C PHE A 141 12.92 6.96 -1.70
N THR A 142 13.99 6.56 -1.03
CA THR A 142 15.22 6.08 -1.68
C THR A 142 15.52 4.61 -1.40
N PHE A 143 14.88 4.02 -0.37
CA PHE A 143 15.02 2.60 -0.03
C PHE A 143 16.47 2.15 0.10
N ASP A 144 17.28 2.92 0.83
CA ASP A 144 18.73 2.71 0.94
C ASP A 144 19.10 1.32 1.50
N GLY A 145 18.33 0.82 2.46
CA GLY A 145 18.54 -0.51 3.03
C GLY A 145 18.31 -1.65 2.03
N ARG A 146 17.48 -1.45 1.02
CA ARG A 146 17.27 -2.40 -0.07
C ARG A 146 18.31 -2.24 -1.20
N ASN A 147 18.93 -1.11 -1.31
CA ASN A 147 20.04 -0.81 -2.21
C ASN A 147 19.80 -1.25 -3.67
N GLY A 148 18.63 -0.92 -4.22
CA GLY A 148 18.28 -1.21 -5.61
C GLY A 148 17.92 -2.68 -5.91
N ALA A 149 17.90 -3.58 -4.91
CA ALA A 149 17.48 -4.95 -5.14
C ALA A 149 16.02 -4.98 -5.63
N TYR A 150 15.75 -5.76 -6.68
CA TYR A 150 14.47 -5.94 -7.38
C TYR A 150 13.99 -4.72 -8.19
N ASN A 151 14.28 -3.50 -7.76
CA ASN A 151 13.84 -2.27 -8.39
C ASN A 151 14.65 -1.09 -7.87
N ASP A 152 15.06 -0.17 -8.74
CA ASP A 152 15.88 1.01 -8.40
C ASP A 152 15.11 2.34 -8.43
N PHE A 153 13.79 2.29 -8.54
CA PHE A 153 12.93 3.48 -8.60
C PHE A 153 12.92 4.22 -7.26
N HIS A 154 13.14 5.52 -7.31
CA HIS A 154 13.01 6.43 -6.19
C HIS A 154 11.74 7.28 -6.34
N TRP A 155 11.03 7.49 -5.25
CA TRP A 155 9.85 8.35 -5.23
C TRP A 155 10.24 9.76 -4.82
N HIS A 156 9.61 10.74 -5.47
CA HIS A 156 9.75 12.16 -5.19
C HIS A 156 8.37 12.82 -5.10
N TRP A 157 8.33 14.08 -4.65
CA TRP A 157 7.08 14.82 -4.46
C TRP A 157 6.17 14.80 -5.70
N TYR A 158 6.74 14.84 -6.90
CA TYR A 158 5.98 14.84 -8.15
C TYR A 158 5.34 13.48 -8.53
N HIS A 159 5.58 12.46 -7.75
CA HIS A 159 4.90 11.17 -7.85
C HIS A 159 3.64 11.06 -6.98
N PHE A 160 3.31 12.15 -6.26
CA PHE A 160 2.18 12.20 -5.33
C PHE A 160 1.22 13.34 -5.70
N THR A 161 -0.05 13.20 -5.29
CA THR A 161 -1.09 14.22 -5.48
C THR A 161 -1.28 15.11 -4.26
N GLY A 162 -0.95 14.61 -3.06
CA GLY A 162 -1.14 15.33 -1.82
C GLY A 162 -0.39 14.74 -0.65
N THR A 163 -0.34 15.53 0.42
CA THR A 163 0.25 15.14 1.71
C THR A 163 -0.51 15.83 2.85
N ASP A 164 -0.27 15.39 4.10
CA ASP A 164 -1.05 15.86 5.27
C ASP A 164 -0.22 16.64 6.30
N TYR A 165 1.07 16.88 6.02
CA TYR A 165 1.94 17.55 6.97
C TYR A 165 2.96 18.47 6.29
N ASP A 166 3.07 19.70 6.80
CA ASP A 166 4.12 20.65 6.46
C ASP A 166 5.16 20.73 7.59
N ALA A 167 6.33 20.16 7.36
CA ALA A 167 7.40 20.14 8.34
C ALA A 167 8.01 21.52 8.60
N SER A 168 7.96 22.45 7.62
CA SER A 168 8.50 23.81 7.79
C SER A 168 7.70 24.65 8.78
N ARG A 169 6.41 24.36 8.94
CA ARG A 169 5.50 25.06 9.86
C ARG A 169 5.05 24.18 11.02
N ASN A 170 5.41 22.89 11.02
CA ASN A 170 4.91 21.90 11.96
C ASN A 170 3.37 21.90 12.01
N LYS A 171 2.74 21.83 10.84
CA LYS A 171 1.29 21.98 10.70
C LYS A 171 0.68 20.84 9.88
N ASN A 172 -0.34 20.19 10.45
CA ASN A 172 -1.21 19.26 9.73
C ASN A 172 -2.23 20.01 8.87
N GLY A 173 -2.61 19.41 7.76
CA GLY A 173 -3.62 19.93 6.84
C GLY A 173 -3.78 18.96 5.69
N ILE A 174 -4.60 19.29 4.71
CA ILE A 174 -4.64 18.56 3.44
C ILE A 174 -4.04 19.48 2.39
N TYR A 175 -2.85 19.13 1.96
CA TYR A 175 -2.04 19.90 1.01
C TYR A 175 -2.07 19.22 -0.35
N GLN A 176 -2.76 19.86 -1.31
CA GLN A 176 -2.78 19.41 -2.71
C GLN A 176 -1.52 19.91 -3.42
N ILE A 177 -0.75 18.98 -3.96
CA ILE A 177 0.49 19.26 -4.67
C ILE A 177 0.17 19.95 -6.00
N GLN A 178 0.92 21.02 -6.29
CA GLN A 178 0.81 21.80 -7.51
C GLN A 178 1.92 21.43 -8.51
N GLY A 179 1.71 21.71 -9.79
CA GLY A 179 2.66 21.42 -10.86
C GLY A 179 1.97 20.92 -12.11
N ASP A 180 2.77 20.60 -13.12
CA ASP A 180 2.27 20.09 -14.39
C ASP A 180 1.53 18.75 -14.22
N ASN A 181 0.31 18.67 -14.77
CA ASN A 181 -0.56 17.50 -14.66
C ASN A 181 -0.92 17.09 -13.20
N LYS A 182 -0.77 18.00 -12.24
CA LYS A 182 -1.18 17.81 -10.85
C LYS A 182 -2.65 18.14 -10.61
N GLY A 183 -3.15 17.73 -9.47
CA GLY A 183 -4.54 17.83 -9.04
C GLY A 183 -5.08 16.48 -8.59
N TRP A 184 -6.23 16.48 -7.92
CA TRP A 184 -6.90 15.24 -7.55
C TRP A 184 -7.29 14.42 -8.79
N ALA A 185 -7.47 13.12 -8.61
CA ALA A 185 -8.10 12.29 -9.64
C ALA A 185 -9.47 12.86 -10.01
N HIS A 186 -9.87 12.70 -11.27
CA HIS A 186 -11.16 13.22 -11.73
C HIS A 186 -12.31 12.64 -10.89
N GLY A 187 -13.28 13.46 -10.51
CA GLY A 187 -14.38 13.11 -9.59
C GLY A 187 -15.27 11.95 -10.02
N ASP A 188 -15.22 11.54 -11.31
CA ASP A 188 -15.90 10.35 -11.81
C ASP A 188 -15.09 9.05 -11.60
N LEU A 189 -13.81 9.15 -11.22
CA LEU A 189 -12.87 8.04 -11.05
C LEU A 189 -12.69 7.61 -9.59
N VAL A 190 -13.07 8.45 -8.65
CA VAL A 190 -12.96 8.23 -7.19
C VAL A 190 -14.31 8.48 -6.51
N ASP A 191 -14.41 8.15 -5.23
CA ASP A 191 -15.59 8.42 -4.42
C ASP A 191 -15.81 9.94 -4.28
N LYS A 192 -17.08 10.37 -4.20
CA LYS A 192 -17.47 11.79 -4.10
C LYS A 192 -17.64 12.29 -2.67
N GLU A 193 -17.41 11.45 -1.67
CA GLU A 193 -17.38 11.85 -0.28
C GLU A 193 -16.37 12.98 -0.09
N ASN A 194 -16.68 13.96 0.72
CA ASN A 194 -15.89 15.18 0.90
C ASN A 194 -15.55 15.92 -0.43
N GLY A 195 -16.46 15.89 -1.40
CA GLY A 195 -16.31 16.51 -2.71
C GLY A 195 -15.50 15.69 -3.71
N ASN A 196 -14.35 15.17 -3.29
CA ASN A 196 -13.45 14.29 -4.03
C ASN A 196 -12.60 13.52 -3.02
N TYR A 197 -12.72 12.20 -2.96
CA TYR A 197 -12.00 11.39 -1.98
C TYR A 197 -10.77 10.68 -2.56
N ASP A 198 -10.03 11.34 -3.44
CA ASP A 198 -8.71 10.88 -3.89
C ASP A 198 -7.74 10.78 -2.70
N TYR A 199 -7.66 11.86 -1.91
CA TYR A 199 -6.78 11.90 -0.75
C TYR A 199 -7.37 11.18 0.46
N LEU A 200 -6.65 10.19 1.01
CA LEU A 200 -6.98 9.50 2.26
C LEU A 200 -6.01 9.87 3.39
N MET A 201 -4.73 9.60 3.24
CA MET A 201 -3.69 9.80 4.25
C MET A 201 -2.27 9.74 3.67
N TYR A 202 -1.28 10.17 4.42
CA TYR A 202 0.15 10.13 4.09
C TYR A 202 0.48 10.82 2.76
N ALA A 203 1.46 10.30 2.01
CA ALA A 203 1.74 10.74 0.65
C ALA A 203 0.85 9.96 -0.33
N ASP A 204 -0.10 10.64 -0.93
CA ASP A 204 -1.09 10.05 -1.83
C ASP A 204 -0.51 9.83 -3.22
N ILE A 205 -0.56 8.60 -3.71
CA ILE A 205 0.09 8.21 -4.97
C ILE A 205 -0.66 8.77 -6.18
N ASP A 206 0.09 9.38 -7.10
CA ASP A 206 -0.43 9.90 -8.37
C ASP A 206 -0.46 8.81 -9.46
N PHE A 207 -1.61 8.18 -9.65
CA PHE A 207 -1.81 7.16 -10.68
C PHE A 207 -1.85 7.69 -12.12
N LYS A 208 -1.79 9.01 -12.32
CA LYS A 208 -1.67 9.64 -13.64
C LYS A 208 -0.22 9.73 -14.10
N HIS A 209 0.75 9.69 -13.16
CA HIS A 209 2.16 9.81 -13.48
C HIS A 209 2.69 8.54 -14.15
N PRO A 210 3.27 8.64 -15.38
CA PRO A 210 3.71 7.46 -16.14
C PRO A 210 4.75 6.60 -15.42
N GLU A 211 5.69 7.22 -14.71
CA GLU A 211 6.72 6.51 -13.94
C GLU A 211 6.12 5.70 -12.78
N VAL A 212 5.09 6.23 -12.13
CA VAL A 212 4.35 5.52 -11.07
C VAL A 212 3.66 4.29 -11.63
N VAL A 213 2.96 4.45 -12.74
CA VAL A 213 2.24 3.34 -13.40
C VAL A 213 3.20 2.23 -13.81
N GLU A 214 4.34 2.60 -14.42
CA GLU A 214 5.37 1.63 -14.80
C GLU A 214 5.96 0.90 -13.60
N ASN A 215 6.31 1.63 -12.54
CA ASN A 215 6.85 1.03 -11.32
C ASN A 215 5.86 0.08 -10.65
N LEU A 216 4.58 0.43 -10.58
CA LEU A 216 3.55 -0.43 -10.02
C LEU A 216 3.28 -1.67 -10.90
N ASP A 217 3.40 -1.56 -12.21
CA ASP A 217 3.33 -2.71 -13.12
C ASP A 217 4.49 -3.69 -12.86
N GLN A 218 5.72 -3.19 -12.75
CA GLN A 218 6.90 -3.99 -12.40
C GLN A 218 6.76 -4.64 -11.04
N TRP A 219 6.26 -3.90 -10.04
CA TRP A 219 5.99 -4.44 -8.72
C TRP A 219 4.99 -5.60 -8.78
N ALA A 220 3.90 -5.45 -9.50
CA ALA A 220 2.87 -6.49 -9.55
C ALA A 220 3.37 -7.78 -10.20
N GLU A 221 4.22 -7.69 -11.22
CA GLU A 221 4.89 -8.87 -11.82
C GLU A 221 5.82 -9.54 -10.82
N TRP A 222 6.72 -8.76 -10.23
CA TRP A 222 7.64 -9.26 -9.21
C TRP A 222 6.90 -9.91 -8.02
N PHE A 223 5.82 -9.27 -7.53
CA PHE A 223 5.09 -9.76 -6.39
C PHE A 223 4.39 -11.10 -6.67
N ILE A 224 3.74 -11.23 -7.82
CA ILE A 224 3.08 -12.47 -8.23
C ILE A 224 4.11 -13.60 -8.42
N GLU A 225 5.21 -13.32 -9.09
CA GLU A 225 6.29 -14.31 -9.32
C GLU A 225 6.95 -14.73 -8.00
N THR A 226 7.19 -13.79 -7.09
CA THR A 226 7.84 -14.05 -5.82
C THR A 226 6.95 -14.84 -4.86
N THR A 227 5.67 -14.49 -4.78
CA THR A 227 4.76 -15.02 -3.75
C THR A 227 3.89 -16.17 -4.24
N GLY A 228 3.56 -16.20 -5.51
CA GLY A 228 2.64 -17.17 -6.08
C GLY A 228 1.20 -17.01 -5.58
N VAL A 229 0.80 -15.85 -5.04
CA VAL A 229 -0.59 -15.59 -4.63
C VAL A 229 -1.52 -15.58 -5.84
N GLU A 230 -2.73 -16.04 -5.65
CA GLU A 230 -3.74 -16.18 -6.70
C GLU A 230 -4.90 -15.20 -6.55
N GLY A 231 -4.97 -14.50 -5.42
CA GLY A 231 -6.01 -13.54 -5.12
C GLY A 231 -5.49 -12.32 -4.37
N PHE A 232 -6.21 -11.21 -4.52
CA PHE A 232 -5.89 -9.92 -3.89
C PHE A 232 -7.11 -9.34 -3.19
N ARG A 233 -6.86 -8.75 -2.02
CA ARG A 233 -7.75 -7.77 -1.41
C ARG A 233 -7.12 -6.40 -1.62
N LEU A 234 -7.81 -5.51 -2.31
CA LEU A 234 -7.32 -4.16 -2.57
C LEU A 234 -7.80 -3.22 -1.48
N ASP A 235 -6.86 -2.61 -0.77
CA ASP A 235 -7.15 -1.60 0.22
C ASP A 235 -7.58 -0.27 -0.42
N ALA A 236 -8.39 0.52 0.31
CA ALA A 236 -8.75 1.90 -0.04
C ALA A 236 -9.28 2.08 -1.49
N VAL A 237 -10.02 1.13 -2.00
CA VAL A 237 -10.47 1.06 -3.42
C VAL A 237 -11.23 2.30 -3.86
N LYS A 238 -11.99 2.95 -2.97
CA LYS A 238 -12.76 4.16 -3.28
C LYS A 238 -11.92 5.41 -3.51
N HIS A 239 -10.66 5.38 -3.08
CA HIS A 239 -9.70 6.48 -3.22
C HIS A 239 -8.75 6.29 -4.42
N ILE A 240 -8.78 5.13 -5.07
CA ILE A 240 -7.92 4.80 -6.22
C ILE A 240 -8.68 5.01 -7.51
N ASP A 241 -8.02 5.64 -8.48
CA ASP A 241 -8.54 5.84 -9.83
C ASP A 241 -9.12 4.54 -10.42
N SER A 242 -10.39 4.58 -10.78
CA SER A 242 -11.12 3.41 -11.29
C SER A 242 -10.62 2.95 -12.65
N PHE A 243 -10.03 3.83 -13.45
CA PHE A 243 -9.42 3.48 -14.74
C PHE A 243 -8.14 2.66 -14.53
N PHE A 244 -7.30 3.07 -13.58
CA PHE A 244 -6.11 2.30 -13.19
C PHE A 244 -6.50 0.89 -12.74
N ARG A 245 -7.48 0.77 -11.83
CA ARG A 245 -7.98 -0.53 -11.34
C ARG A 245 -8.50 -1.44 -12.46
N LYS A 246 -9.31 -0.90 -13.38
CA LYS A 246 -9.92 -1.68 -14.46
C LYS A 246 -8.91 -2.19 -15.48
N ASN A 247 -7.91 -1.38 -15.81
CA ASN A 247 -6.99 -1.68 -16.91
C ASN A 247 -5.77 -2.48 -16.47
N LYS A 248 -5.31 -2.33 -15.22
CA LYS A 248 -4.08 -2.94 -14.74
C LYS A 248 -4.31 -4.22 -13.94
N ILE A 249 -5.30 -4.23 -13.07
CA ILE A 249 -5.57 -5.40 -12.22
C ILE A 249 -6.26 -6.53 -13.00
N LYS A 250 -7.11 -6.19 -13.98
CA LYS A 250 -7.79 -7.19 -14.84
C LYS A 250 -6.88 -7.87 -15.87
N LYS A 251 -5.83 -7.19 -16.36
CA LYS A 251 -4.92 -7.77 -17.37
C LYS A 251 -4.10 -8.96 -16.87
N LYS A 252 -3.98 -9.15 -15.57
CA LYS A 252 -3.18 -10.23 -14.97
C LYS A 252 -4.00 -11.47 -14.54
N LYS A 253 -5.29 -11.54 -14.91
CA LYS A 253 -6.15 -12.73 -14.73
C LYS A 253 -6.26 -13.61 -16.00
N LYS A 254 -5.43 -13.36 -16.99
CA LYS A 254 -5.30 -14.21 -18.18
C LYS A 254 -3.93 -14.87 -18.11
#